data_475ad6989cb7b3a690b63ed56eecae29
#
_entry.id   475ad6989cb7b3a690b63ed56eecae29
#
_cell.length_a   1.000
_cell.length_b   1.000
_cell.length_c   1.000
_cell.angle_alpha   90.00
_cell.angle_beta   90.00
_cell.angle_gamma   90.00
#
_symmetry.space_group_name_H-M   'P 1'
#
loop_
_entity.id
_entity.type
_entity.pdbx_description
1 polymer ?
#
loop_
_entity_poly.entity_id
_entity_poly.type
_entity_poly.pdbx_seq_one_letter_code
_entity_poly.pdbx_strand_id
1 'polypeptide(L)'
;MTKIALTIAGSDSGGGAGIQADLKTFAMHRIHGASAITCVTAQNTVGVSQVAGMDISLVKAQIKAVADDLEVNAIKTGMLLNSEIIAAVAQQIEQYRWRQLVVDPVMVSRSGVQL
;
A
#
# COMPACT_ATOMS: atom_id res chain seq x y z
N MET A 1 18.64 15.76 -2.25
CA MET A 1 17.20 15.74 -2.54
C MET A 1 16.52 14.59 -1.80
N THR A 2 15.35 14.85 -1.29
CA THR A 2 14.59 13.83 -0.59
C THR A 2 14.11 12.76 -1.57
N LYS A 3 14.35 11.50 -1.25
CA LYS A 3 13.79 10.39 -2.00
C LYS A 3 12.33 10.16 -1.58
N ILE A 4 11.54 9.66 -2.49
CA ILE A 4 10.10 9.43 -2.30
C ILE A 4 9.78 7.96 -2.57
N ALA A 5 9.10 7.34 -1.63
CA ALA A 5 8.60 5.98 -1.79
C ALA A 5 7.07 5.97 -1.67
N LEU A 6 6.42 5.19 -2.52
CA LEU A 6 4.98 5.00 -2.48
C LEU A 6 4.69 3.58 -1.97
N THR A 7 3.89 3.47 -0.93
CA THR A 7 3.34 2.19 -0.52
C THR A 7 1.90 2.04 -1.00
N ILE A 8 1.59 0.91 -1.60
CA ILE A 8 0.25 0.55 -2.05
C ILE A 8 -0.18 -0.66 -1.22
N ALA A 9 -1.02 -0.43 -0.23
CA ALA A 9 -1.35 -1.46 0.73
C ALA A 9 -2.61 -1.11 1.52
N GLY A 10 -3.00 -1.99 2.41
CA GLY A 10 -4.10 -1.75 3.33
C GLY A 10 -3.72 -0.90 4.52
N SER A 11 -4.73 -0.31 5.14
CA SER A 11 -4.56 0.47 6.37
C SER A 11 -4.80 -0.41 7.59
N ASP A 12 -3.84 -0.42 8.50
CA ASP A 12 -3.95 -1.08 9.81
C ASP A 12 -4.29 -0.03 10.87
N SER A 13 -5.52 -0.08 11.41
CA SER A 13 -5.93 0.85 12.46
C SER A 13 -5.04 0.79 13.71
N GLY A 14 -4.45 -0.37 13.98
CA GLY A 14 -3.54 -0.56 15.11
C GLY A 14 -2.14 0.01 14.90
N GLY A 15 -1.78 0.33 13.66
CA GLY A 15 -0.53 1.00 13.32
C GLY A 15 0.70 0.10 13.24
N GLY A 16 0.55 -1.22 13.44
CA GLY A 16 1.68 -2.15 13.47
C GLY A 16 2.01 -2.82 12.13
N ALA A 17 1.15 -2.64 11.14
CA ALA A 17 1.30 -3.25 9.82
C ALA A 17 0.80 -2.28 8.76
N GLY A 18 0.66 -2.76 7.52
CA GLY A 18 0.09 -2.00 6.42
C GLY A 18 0.84 -0.71 6.11
N ILE A 19 0.13 0.27 5.58
CA ILE A 19 0.73 1.55 5.21
C ILE A 19 1.35 2.26 6.41
N GLN A 20 0.80 2.09 7.61
CA GLN A 20 1.30 2.75 8.81
C GLN A 20 2.72 2.28 9.13
N ALA A 21 2.98 1.00 9.08
CA ALA A 21 4.32 0.45 9.30
C ALA A 21 5.28 0.91 8.20
N ASP A 22 4.82 0.92 6.95
CA ASP A 22 5.64 1.34 5.81
C ASP A 22 6.04 2.80 5.92
N LEU A 23 5.08 3.68 6.22
CA LEU A 23 5.33 5.13 6.33
C LEU A 23 6.28 5.44 7.48
N LYS A 24 6.15 4.75 8.61
CA LYS A 24 7.08 4.89 9.74
C LYS A 24 8.50 4.49 9.33
N THR A 25 8.62 3.36 8.63
CA THR A 25 9.91 2.86 8.16
C THR A 25 10.56 3.83 7.18
N PHE A 26 9.78 4.36 6.23
CA PHE A 26 10.29 5.36 5.29
C PHE A 26 10.81 6.59 6.04
N ALA A 27 10.03 7.09 6.99
CA ALA A 27 10.41 8.27 7.78
C ALA A 27 11.71 8.04 8.55
N MET A 28 11.90 6.86 9.12
CA MET A 28 13.14 6.52 9.84
C MET A 28 14.37 6.52 8.93
N HIS A 29 14.17 6.28 7.63
CA HIS A 29 15.24 6.34 6.63
C HIS A 29 15.32 7.70 5.92
N ARG A 30 14.61 8.71 6.42
CA ARG A 30 14.55 10.07 5.86
C ARG A 30 14.01 10.06 4.42
N ILE A 31 13.09 9.16 4.15
CA ILE A 31 12.40 9.03 2.87
C ILE A 31 10.99 9.61 3.05
N HIS A 32 10.57 10.46 2.11
CA HIS A 32 9.19 10.92 2.10
C HIS A 32 8.29 9.77 1.66
N GLY A 33 7.34 9.40 2.51
CA GLY A 33 6.39 8.32 2.21
C GLY A 33 5.07 8.86 1.70
N ALA A 34 4.64 8.34 0.57
CA ALA A 34 3.28 8.52 0.04
C ALA A 34 2.55 7.19 0.10
N SER A 35 1.22 7.22 0.03
CA SER A 35 0.44 5.98 0.12
C SER A 35 -0.76 5.98 -0.79
N ALA A 36 -1.12 4.78 -1.26
CA ALA A 36 -2.38 4.49 -1.92
C ALA A 36 -3.02 3.32 -1.15
N ILE A 37 -4.18 3.56 -0.58
CA ILE A 37 -4.86 2.61 0.30
C ILE A 37 -5.76 1.70 -0.52
N THR A 38 -5.57 0.38 -0.38
CA THR A 38 -6.37 -0.63 -1.08
C THR A 38 -7.58 -1.08 -0.27
N CYS A 39 -7.45 -1.05 1.05
CA CYS A 39 -8.52 -1.42 1.97
C CYS A 39 -8.26 -0.79 3.33
N VAL A 40 -9.30 -0.69 4.12
CA VAL A 40 -9.22 -0.24 5.51
C VAL A 40 -9.55 -1.44 6.39
N THR A 41 -8.75 -1.68 7.41
CA THR A 41 -9.02 -2.74 8.38
C THR A 41 -9.30 -2.17 9.75
N ALA A 42 -10.23 -2.79 10.47
CA ALA A 42 -10.39 -2.60 11.90
C ALA A 42 -9.53 -3.68 12.57
N GLN A 43 -8.33 -3.31 12.93
CA GLN A 43 -7.28 -4.23 13.33
C GLN A 43 -6.54 -3.70 14.55
N ASN A 44 -6.04 -4.62 15.37
CA ASN A 44 -5.14 -4.34 16.48
C ASN A 44 -4.15 -5.50 16.62
N THR A 45 -3.42 -5.57 17.75
CA THR A 45 -2.41 -6.62 17.96
C THR A 45 -3.00 -8.02 18.13
N VAL A 46 -4.31 -8.14 18.34
CA VAL A 46 -4.98 -9.43 18.58
C VAL A 46 -5.66 -9.98 17.33
N GLY A 47 -6.00 -9.14 16.36
CA GLY A 47 -6.62 -9.63 15.14
C GLY A 47 -7.30 -8.55 14.32
N VAL A 48 -7.95 -9.00 13.26
CA VAL A 48 -8.70 -8.17 12.32
C VAL A 48 -10.18 -8.48 12.50
N SER A 49 -10.98 -7.46 12.85
CA SER A 49 -12.43 -7.64 13.05
C SER A 49 -13.26 -7.26 11.82
N GLN A 50 -12.77 -6.35 11.00
CA GLN A 50 -13.49 -5.88 9.81
C GLN A 50 -12.51 -5.44 8.74
N VAL A 51 -12.90 -5.61 7.47
CA VAL A 51 -12.13 -5.16 6.31
C VAL A 51 -13.09 -4.53 5.31
N ALA A 52 -12.74 -3.35 4.81
CA ALA A 52 -13.50 -2.70 3.72
C ALA A 52 -12.54 -2.39 2.57
N GLY A 53 -12.80 -2.97 1.41
CA GLY A 53 -12.02 -2.70 0.20
C GLY A 53 -12.35 -1.34 -0.38
N MET A 54 -11.36 -0.70 -1.00
CA MET A 54 -11.56 0.53 -1.76
C MET A 54 -12.00 0.20 -3.18
N ASP A 55 -12.81 1.07 -3.77
CA ASP A 55 -13.16 0.96 -5.18
C ASP A 55 -11.89 1.04 -6.05
N ILE A 56 -11.86 0.25 -7.12
CA ILE A 56 -10.73 0.25 -8.06
C ILE A 56 -10.46 1.65 -8.57
N SER A 57 -11.50 2.42 -8.89
CA SER A 57 -11.35 3.79 -9.37
C SER A 57 -10.66 4.68 -8.33
N LEU A 58 -10.94 4.48 -7.04
CA LEU A 58 -10.32 5.26 -5.97
C LEU A 58 -8.87 4.83 -5.76
N VAL A 59 -8.56 3.55 -5.86
CA VAL A 59 -7.17 3.07 -5.79
C VAL A 59 -6.34 3.70 -6.91
N LYS A 60 -6.85 3.67 -8.14
CA LYS A 60 -6.18 4.29 -9.30
C LYS A 60 -6.03 5.80 -9.12
N ALA A 61 -7.05 6.46 -8.60
CA ALA A 61 -7.03 7.91 -8.37
C ALA A 61 -5.96 8.31 -7.34
N GLN A 62 -5.79 7.53 -6.29
CA GLN A 62 -4.74 7.77 -5.30
C GLN A 62 -3.35 7.66 -5.93
N ILE A 63 -3.13 6.60 -6.70
CA ILE A 63 -1.84 6.39 -7.40
C ILE A 63 -1.58 7.54 -8.37
N LYS A 64 -2.59 7.92 -9.15
CA LYS A 64 -2.48 9.02 -10.11
C LYS A 64 -2.16 10.35 -9.42
N ALA A 65 -2.84 10.66 -8.32
CA ALA A 65 -2.60 11.90 -7.59
C ALA A 65 -1.15 12.00 -7.12
N VAL A 66 -0.58 10.90 -6.63
CA VAL A 66 0.81 10.86 -6.21
C VAL A 66 1.75 10.97 -7.41
N ALA A 67 1.49 10.19 -8.45
CA ALA A 67 2.36 10.14 -9.64
C ALA A 67 2.40 11.45 -10.41
N ASP A 68 1.30 12.18 -10.42
CA ASP A 68 1.22 13.46 -11.15
C ASP A 68 1.98 14.59 -10.46
N ASP A 69 2.21 14.48 -9.15
CA ASP A 69 2.80 15.55 -8.35
C ASP A 69 4.21 15.22 -7.88
N LEU A 70 4.45 13.97 -7.51
CA LEU A 70 5.71 13.56 -6.87
C LEU A 70 6.52 12.67 -7.80
N GLU A 71 7.83 12.89 -7.80
CA GLU A 71 8.76 12.00 -8.50
C GLU A 71 9.04 10.78 -7.62
N VAL A 72 8.25 9.72 -7.82
CA VAL A 72 8.35 8.50 -7.03
C VAL A 72 9.59 7.70 -7.41
N ASN A 73 10.45 7.41 -6.45
CA ASN A 73 11.70 6.68 -6.67
C ASN A 73 11.53 5.17 -6.52
N ALA A 74 10.65 4.74 -5.64
CA ALA A 74 10.43 3.31 -5.36
C ALA A 74 8.99 3.06 -4.93
N ILE A 75 8.52 1.86 -5.22
CA ILE A 75 7.17 1.39 -4.88
C ILE A 75 7.30 0.15 -3.99
N LYS A 76 6.45 0.07 -2.98
CA LYS A 76 6.25 -1.16 -2.21
C LYS A 76 4.77 -1.52 -2.27
N THR A 77 4.46 -2.78 -2.55
CA THR A 77 3.08 -3.27 -2.43
C THR A 77 2.97 -4.20 -1.23
N GLY A 78 1.89 -4.04 -0.47
CA GLY A 78 1.52 -4.95 0.60
C GLY A 78 0.22 -5.66 0.27
N MET A 79 -0.75 -5.63 1.18
CA MET A 79 -2.03 -6.27 0.95
C MET A 79 -2.83 -5.55 -0.13
N LEU A 80 -3.12 -6.25 -1.23
CA LEU A 80 -3.89 -5.71 -2.36
C LEU A 80 -5.34 -6.19 -2.36
N LEU A 81 -5.71 -7.04 -1.42
CA LEU A 81 -7.04 -7.52 -1.08
C LEU A 81 -7.63 -8.55 -2.06
N ASN A 82 -7.75 -8.20 -3.35
CA ASN A 82 -8.41 -9.07 -4.32
C ASN A 82 -7.76 -8.96 -5.70
N SER A 83 -8.16 -9.85 -6.60
CA SER A 83 -7.57 -9.93 -7.95
C SER A 83 -7.81 -8.68 -8.79
N GLU A 84 -8.93 -8.01 -8.61
CA GLU A 84 -9.28 -6.80 -9.35
C GLU A 84 -8.35 -5.65 -8.97
N ILE A 85 -8.07 -5.50 -7.68
CA ILE A 85 -7.13 -4.47 -7.19
C ILE A 85 -5.70 -4.81 -7.64
N ILE A 86 -5.32 -6.10 -7.55
CA ILE A 86 -4.00 -6.54 -8.01
C ILE A 86 -3.79 -6.18 -9.48
N ALA A 87 -4.77 -6.47 -10.33
CA ALA A 87 -4.69 -6.16 -11.75
C ALA A 87 -4.61 -4.66 -12.00
N ALA A 88 -5.40 -3.88 -11.29
CA ALA A 88 -5.39 -2.41 -11.42
C ALA A 88 -4.06 -1.81 -11.00
N VAL A 89 -3.49 -2.27 -9.88
CA VAL A 89 -2.20 -1.81 -9.38
C VAL A 89 -1.08 -2.17 -10.34
N ALA A 90 -1.07 -3.42 -10.83
CA ALA A 90 -0.07 -3.87 -11.81
C ALA A 90 -0.10 -3.01 -13.08
N GLN A 91 -1.30 -2.69 -13.56
CA GLN A 91 -1.48 -1.83 -14.73
C GLN A 91 -0.93 -0.43 -14.50
N GLN A 92 -1.17 0.15 -13.31
CA GLN A 92 -0.65 1.47 -12.98
C GLN A 92 0.88 1.47 -12.88
N ILE A 93 1.46 0.46 -12.25
CA ILE A 93 2.91 0.33 -12.15
C ILE A 93 3.55 0.26 -13.54
N GLU A 94 2.95 -0.49 -14.44
CA GLU A 94 3.42 -0.61 -15.83
C GLU A 94 3.25 0.71 -16.58
N GLN A 95 2.11 1.37 -16.42
CA GLN A 95 1.82 2.65 -17.08
C GLN A 95 2.83 3.73 -16.70
N TYR A 96 3.20 3.83 -15.41
CA TYR A 96 4.17 4.81 -14.94
C TYR A 96 5.61 4.34 -15.07
N ARG A 97 5.82 3.10 -15.54
CA ARG A 97 7.15 2.51 -15.77
C ARG A 97 8.02 2.49 -14.51
N TRP A 98 7.40 2.27 -13.37
CA TRP A 98 8.12 2.16 -12.11
C TRP A 98 8.88 0.83 -12.08
N ARG A 99 10.22 0.90 -11.90
CA ARG A 99 11.11 -0.26 -11.95
C ARG A 99 11.60 -0.71 -10.57
N GLN A 100 11.71 0.23 -9.64
CA GLN A 100 12.12 -0.06 -8.27
C GLN A 100 10.90 -0.50 -7.48
N LEU A 101 10.63 -1.79 -7.49
CA LEU A 101 9.42 -2.38 -6.92
C LEU A 101 9.77 -3.48 -5.94
N VAL A 102 9.22 -3.40 -4.73
CA VAL A 102 9.27 -4.47 -3.72
C VAL A 102 7.85 -4.97 -3.50
N VAL A 103 7.64 -6.26 -3.72
CA VAL A 103 6.34 -6.90 -3.50
C VAL A 103 6.42 -7.71 -2.21
N ASP A 104 5.56 -7.38 -1.24
CA ASP A 104 5.34 -8.18 -0.06
C ASP A 104 4.08 -9.03 -0.29
N PRO A 105 4.22 -10.34 -0.58
CA PRO A 105 3.07 -11.18 -0.94
C PRO A 105 2.30 -11.62 0.31
N VAL A 106 1.61 -10.68 0.95
CA VAL A 106 0.85 -10.95 2.18
C VAL A 106 -0.28 -11.93 1.88
N MET A 107 -0.25 -13.11 2.49
CA MET A 107 -1.20 -14.19 2.24
C MET A 107 -2.07 -14.52 3.45
N VAL A 108 -1.51 -14.36 4.66
CA VAL A 108 -2.19 -14.72 5.91
C VAL A 108 -1.87 -13.65 6.96
N SER A 109 -2.87 -13.27 7.74
CA SER A 109 -2.65 -12.32 8.85
C SER A 109 -1.94 -13.02 10.03
N ARG A 110 -1.45 -12.23 10.98
CA ARG A 110 -0.82 -12.76 12.20
C ARG A 110 -1.78 -13.61 13.03
N SER A 111 -3.09 -13.37 12.90
CA SER A 111 -4.12 -14.16 13.58
C SER A 111 -4.51 -15.42 12.80
N GLY A 112 -3.88 -15.70 11.65
CA GLY A 112 -4.15 -16.87 10.83
C GLY A 112 -5.29 -16.69 9.84
N VAL A 113 -5.84 -15.49 9.72
CA VAL A 113 -6.91 -15.21 8.74
C VAL A 113 -6.28 -15.04 7.36
N GLN A 114 -6.80 -15.79 6.39
CA GLN A 114 -6.34 -15.67 5.00
C GLN A 114 -6.77 -14.31 4.43
N LEU A 115 -5.83 -13.62 3.85
CA LEU A 115 -6.02 -12.27 3.31
C LEU A 115 -6.18 -12.26 1.79
#